data_4d8b95183591f2c34055067dbcf0a735
#
_entry.id   4d8b95183591f2c34055067dbcf0a735
#
_cell.length_a   1.000
_cell.length_b   1.000
_cell.length_c   1.000
_cell.angle_alpha   90.00
_cell.angle_beta   90.00
_cell.angle_gamma   90.00
#
_symmetry.space_group_name_H-M   'P 1'
#
loop_
_entity.id
_entity.type
_entity.pdbx_description
1 polymer ?
#
loop_
_entity_poly.entity_id
_entity_poly.type
_entity_poly.pdbx_seq_one_letter_code
_entity_poly.pdbx_strand_id
1 'polypeptide(L)'
;MKGRMLLVAGILVVVAATGCEDRRKKAIEKVDHDQEILRKAGAAVNEVIRNASDCEVAKPLLTEAYQRIDDARRQVTVPASQETLDALKVQVDRVAQVCP
;
A
#
# COMPACT_ATOMS: atom_id res chain seq x y z
N MET A 1 -3.09 26.29 40.52
CA MET A 1 -2.88 27.08 39.29
C MET A 1 -2.39 26.25 38.12
N LYS A 2 -1.33 25.47 38.28
CA LYS A 2 -0.82 24.62 37.19
C LYS A 2 -1.82 23.58 36.68
N GLY A 3 -2.63 23.01 37.56
CA GLY A 3 -3.66 22.06 37.17
C GLY A 3 -4.81 22.63 36.35
N ARG A 4 -5.14 23.90 36.60
CA ARG A 4 -6.17 24.60 35.83
C ARG A 4 -5.72 24.90 34.39
N MET A 5 -4.47 25.29 34.23
CA MET A 5 -3.88 25.56 32.92
C MET A 5 -3.83 24.28 32.08
N LEU A 6 -3.47 23.14 32.71
CA LEU A 6 -3.44 21.85 32.05
C LEU A 6 -4.83 21.40 31.58
N LEU A 7 -5.87 21.66 32.41
CA LEU A 7 -7.25 21.34 32.03
C LEU A 7 -7.73 22.17 30.85
N VAL A 8 -7.42 23.45 30.81
CA VAL A 8 -7.80 24.33 29.70
C VAL A 8 -7.07 23.92 28.43
N ALA A 9 -5.78 23.64 28.53
CA ALA A 9 -5.01 23.14 27.39
C ALA A 9 -5.55 21.80 26.89
N GLY A 10 -5.97 20.91 27.79
CA GLY A 10 -6.58 19.64 27.44
C GLY A 10 -7.88 19.80 26.67
N ILE A 11 -8.74 20.74 27.08
CA ILE A 11 -9.99 21.01 26.38
C ILE A 11 -9.74 21.55 24.98
N LEU A 12 -8.79 22.46 24.83
CA LEU A 12 -8.42 23.01 23.52
C LEU A 12 -7.89 21.93 22.58
N VAL A 13 -7.06 21.04 23.10
CA VAL A 13 -6.51 19.91 22.34
C VAL A 13 -7.61 18.97 21.90
N VAL A 14 -8.60 18.70 22.75
CA VAL A 14 -9.75 17.83 22.41
C VAL A 14 -10.56 18.45 21.28
N VAL A 15 -10.85 19.76 21.32
CA VAL A 15 -11.58 20.45 20.25
C VAL A 15 -10.81 20.41 18.93
N ALA A 16 -9.50 20.66 18.96
CA ALA A 16 -8.66 20.57 17.77
C ALA A 16 -8.58 19.13 17.25
N ALA A 17 -8.51 18.13 18.13
CA ALA A 17 -8.48 16.74 17.75
C ALA A 17 -9.77 16.28 17.07
N THR A 18 -10.93 16.78 17.52
CA THR A 18 -12.22 16.43 16.92
C THR A 18 -12.31 16.91 15.46
N GLY A 19 -11.84 18.13 15.15
CA GLY A 19 -11.80 18.64 13.80
C GLY A 19 -10.82 17.89 12.89
N CYS A 20 -9.71 17.38 13.45
CA CYS A 20 -8.73 16.60 12.72
C CYS A 20 -9.14 15.13 12.51
N GLU A 21 -10.00 14.58 13.38
CA GLU A 21 -10.42 13.19 13.30
C GLU A 21 -11.20 12.86 12.03
N ASP A 22 -12.08 13.74 11.58
CA ASP A 22 -12.84 13.52 10.34
C ASP A 22 -11.92 13.42 9.12
N ARG A 23 -10.91 14.27 9.06
CA ARG A 23 -9.90 14.22 7.99
C ARG A 23 -9.03 12.96 8.09
N ARG A 24 -8.67 12.57 9.32
CA ARG A 24 -7.92 11.34 9.57
C ARG A 24 -8.71 10.11 9.18
N LYS A 25 -9.99 10.04 9.51
CA LYS A 25 -10.85 8.91 9.13
C LYS A 25 -10.89 8.72 7.63
N LYS A 26 -11.09 9.79 6.87
CA LYS A 26 -11.09 9.73 5.40
C LYS A 26 -9.76 9.29 4.85
N ALA A 27 -8.65 9.80 5.41
CA ALA A 27 -7.32 9.40 5.00
C ALA A 27 -7.03 7.94 5.34
N ILE A 28 -7.42 7.48 6.53
CA ILE A 28 -7.27 6.10 6.97
C ILE A 28 -8.10 5.15 6.09
N GLU A 29 -9.34 5.51 5.78
CA GLU A 29 -10.19 4.72 4.89
C GLU A 29 -9.58 4.52 3.52
N LYS A 30 -9.00 5.57 2.93
CA LYS A 30 -8.30 5.50 1.65
C LYS A 30 -7.06 4.61 1.73
N VAL A 31 -6.28 4.75 2.81
CA VAL A 31 -5.09 3.94 3.04
C VAL A 31 -5.47 2.47 3.24
N ASP A 32 -6.52 2.20 4.03
CA ASP A 32 -7.00 0.83 4.25
C ASP A 32 -7.48 0.19 2.95
N HIS A 33 -8.22 0.94 2.13
CA HIS A 33 -8.64 0.50 0.81
C HIS A 33 -7.44 0.13 -0.05
N ASP A 34 -6.45 1.02 -0.13
CA ASP A 34 -5.25 0.82 -0.93
C ASP A 34 -4.40 -0.34 -0.39
N GLN A 35 -4.30 -0.50 0.95
CA GLN A 35 -3.54 -1.59 1.55
C GLN A 35 -4.05 -2.97 1.14
N GLU A 36 -5.36 -3.15 1.07
CA GLU A 36 -5.93 -4.42 0.62
C GLU A 36 -5.57 -4.71 -0.84
N ILE A 37 -5.64 -3.69 -1.68
CA ILE A 37 -5.26 -3.79 -3.09
C ILE A 37 -3.77 -4.10 -3.22
N LEU A 38 -2.92 -3.39 -2.47
CA LEU A 38 -1.48 -3.61 -2.46
C LEU A 38 -1.10 -4.98 -1.93
N ARG A 39 -1.83 -5.48 -0.93
CA ARG A 39 -1.61 -6.81 -0.37
C ARG A 39 -1.82 -7.89 -1.45
N LYS A 40 -2.86 -7.76 -2.24
CA LYS A 40 -3.15 -8.71 -3.33
C LYS A 40 -2.08 -8.66 -4.41
N ALA A 41 -1.67 -7.45 -4.80
CA ALA A 41 -0.59 -7.28 -5.77
C ALA A 41 0.74 -7.83 -5.22
N GLY A 42 1.05 -7.54 -3.95
CA GLY A 42 2.25 -8.04 -3.29
C GLY A 42 2.28 -9.56 -3.17
N ALA A 43 1.13 -10.19 -2.93
CA ALA A 43 1.03 -11.65 -2.88
C ALA A 43 1.39 -12.29 -4.23
N ALA A 44 0.91 -11.71 -5.33
CA ALA A 44 1.24 -12.18 -6.68
C ALA A 44 2.75 -12.03 -6.97
N VAL A 45 3.35 -10.92 -6.55
CA VAL A 45 4.79 -10.67 -6.69
C VAL A 45 5.60 -11.67 -5.86
N ASN A 46 5.17 -11.95 -4.63
CA ASN A 46 5.84 -12.94 -3.78
C ASN A 46 5.84 -14.34 -4.39
N GLU A 47 4.76 -14.74 -5.04
CA GLU A 47 4.70 -16.02 -5.74
C GLU A 47 5.71 -16.09 -6.89
N VAL A 48 5.88 -15.00 -7.63
CA VAL A 48 6.90 -14.91 -8.68
C VAL A 48 8.29 -15.09 -8.07
N ILE A 49 8.58 -14.37 -6.97
CA ILE A 49 9.90 -14.42 -6.33
C ILE A 49 10.20 -15.82 -5.80
N ARG A 50 9.23 -16.47 -5.18
CA ARG A 50 9.38 -17.84 -4.68
C ARG A 50 9.74 -18.84 -5.77
N ASN A 51 9.25 -18.62 -6.97
CA ASN A 51 9.42 -19.54 -8.10
C ASN A 51 10.45 -19.02 -9.12
N ALA A 52 11.23 -18.02 -8.77
CA ALA A 52 12.21 -17.41 -9.67
C ALA A 52 13.32 -18.38 -10.13
N SER A 53 13.58 -19.45 -9.38
CA SER A 53 14.55 -20.48 -9.76
C SER A 53 13.99 -21.48 -10.77
N ASP A 54 12.68 -21.50 -11.02
CA ASP A 54 12.02 -22.37 -11.99
C ASP A 54 11.26 -21.50 -12.99
N CYS A 55 11.88 -21.20 -14.13
CA CYS A 55 11.31 -20.29 -15.11
C CYS A 55 10.03 -20.79 -15.77
N GLU A 56 9.84 -22.10 -15.87
CA GLU A 56 8.60 -22.64 -16.43
C GLU A 56 7.40 -22.36 -15.52
N VAL A 57 7.62 -22.45 -14.21
CA VAL A 57 6.60 -22.09 -13.21
C VAL A 57 6.47 -20.58 -13.09
N ALA A 58 7.58 -19.85 -13.15
CA ALA A 58 7.59 -18.40 -12.96
C ALA A 58 6.90 -17.63 -14.10
N LYS A 59 7.01 -18.10 -15.35
CA LYS A 59 6.47 -17.39 -16.52
C LYS A 59 4.96 -17.07 -16.42
N PRO A 60 4.07 -18.03 -16.14
CA PRO A 60 2.65 -17.70 -15.96
C PRO A 60 2.41 -16.80 -14.74
N LEU A 61 3.22 -16.95 -13.69
CA LEU A 61 3.13 -16.10 -12.50
C LEU A 61 3.57 -14.67 -12.79
N LEU A 62 4.56 -14.48 -13.66
CA LEU A 62 4.97 -13.15 -14.13
C LEU A 62 3.82 -12.42 -14.81
N THR A 63 3.12 -13.08 -15.71
CA THR A 63 1.97 -12.51 -16.41
C THR A 63 0.89 -12.11 -15.42
N GLU A 64 0.57 -12.98 -14.48
CA GLU A 64 -0.41 -12.69 -13.44
C GLU A 64 0.01 -11.52 -12.56
N ALA A 65 1.28 -11.48 -12.15
CA ALA A 65 1.79 -10.38 -11.32
C ALA A 65 1.68 -9.03 -12.03
N TYR A 66 2.05 -8.96 -13.30
CA TYR A 66 1.89 -7.72 -14.07
C TYR A 66 0.43 -7.29 -14.19
N GLN A 67 -0.49 -8.23 -14.42
CA GLN A 67 -1.92 -7.94 -14.46
C GLN A 67 -2.42 -7.41 -13.12
N ARG A 68 -2.00 -8.01 -12.02
CA ARG A 68 -2.38 -7.57 -10.68
C ARG A 68 -1.86 -6.17 -10.36
N ILE A 69 -0.64 -5.86 -10.79
CA ILE A 69 -0.07 -4.52 -10.62
C ILE A 69 -0.86 -3.50 -11.46
N ASP A 70 -1.17 -3.80 -12.71
CA ASP A 70 -1.93 -2.90 -13.57
C ASP A 70 -3.34 -2.67 -13.03
N ASP A 71 -4.02 -3.71 -12.58
CA ASP A 71 -5.35 -3.60 -11.96
C ASP A 71 -5.29 -2.77 -10.68
N ALA A 72 -4.26 -2.98 -9.86
CA ALA A 72 -4.06 -2.22 -8.64
C ALA A 72 -3.84 -0.74 -8.92
N ARG A 73 -3.07 -0.39 -9.96
CA ARG A 73 -2.85 1.01 -10.35
C ARG A 73 -4.14 1.76 -10.62
N ARG A 74 -5.12 1.09 -11.18
CA ARG A 74 -6.43 1.68 -11.49
C ARG A 74 -7.30 1.85 -10.25
N GLN A 75 -7.04 1.13 -9.20
CA GLN A 75 -7.88 1.09 -8.00
C GLN A 75 -7.32 1.88 -6.82
N VAL A 76 -6.00 2.07 -6.75
CA VAL A 76 -5.39 2.80 -5.63
C VAL A 76 -5.68 4.29 -5.72
N THR A 77 -5.80 4.93 -4.57
CA THR A 77 -6.28 6.30 -4.44
C THR A 77 -5.23 7.29 -3.93
N VAL A 78 -4.14 6.81 -3.33
CA VAL A 78 -3.10 7.69 -2.79
C VAL A 78 -1.78 7.55 -3.57
N PRO A 79 -1.01 8.66 -3.73
CA PRO A 79 0.24 8.61 -4.50
C PRO A 79 1.28 7.63 -3.97
N ALA A 80 1.38 7.47 -2.64
CA ALA A 80 2.30 6.51 -2.02
C ALA A 80 2.02 5.07 -2.48
N SER A 81 0.76 4.73 -2.78
CA SER A 81 0.38 3.42 -3.29
C SER A 81 0.92 3.19 -4.69
N GLN A 82 0.95 4.21 -5.54
CA GLN A 82 1.55 4.14 -6.87
C GLN A 82 3.05 3.86 -6.78
N GLU A 83 3.74 4.52 -5.86
CA GLU A 83 5.17 4.28 -5.62
C GLU A 83 5.43 2.85 -5.17
N THR A 84 4.58 2.30 -4.30
CA THR A 84 4.68 0.91 -3.87
C THR A 84 4.51 -0.05 -5.05
N LEU A 85 3.56 0.21 -5.92
CA LEU A 85 3.34 -0.59 -7.13
C LEU A 85 4.53 -0.50 -8.09
N ASP A 86 5.16 0.66 -8.21
CA ASP A 86 6.37 0.82 -9.00
C ASP A 86 7.50 -0.04 -8.45
N ALA A 87 7.67 -0.09 -7.12
CA ALA A 87 8.66 -0.94 -6.47
C ALA A 87 8.37 -2.43 -6.69
N LEU A 88 7.12 -2.84 -6.62
CA LEU A 88 6.71 -4.21 -6.91
C LEU A 88 7.00 -4.58 -8.37
N LYS A 89 6.73 -3.68 -9.29
CA LYS A 89 7.03 -3.89 -10.71
C LYS A 89 8.51 -4.10 -10.96
N VAL A 90 9.37 -3.34 -10.30
CA VAL A 90 10.83 -3.51 -10.40
C VAL A 90 11.24 -4.93 -9.99
N GLN A 91 10.66 -5.47 -8.93
CA GLN A 91 10.94 -6.84 -8.48
C GLN A 91 10.51 -7.88 -9.52
N VAL A 92 9.34 -7.70 -10.12
CA VAL A 92 8.84 -8.58 -11.18
C VAL A 92 9.74 -8.49 -12.41
N ASP A 93 10.14 -7.28 -12.80
CA ASP A 93 11.04 -7.06 -13.93
C ASP A 93 12.38 -7.79 -13.75
N ARG A 94 12.91 -7.82 -12.53
CA ARG A 94 14.14 -8.56 -12.23
C ARG A 94 13.99 -10.06 -12.48
N VAL A 95 12.88 -10.63 -12.07
CA VAL A 95 12.61 -12.05 -12.35
C VAL A 95 12.40 -12.26 -13.85
N ALA A 96 11.72 -11.36 -14.53
CA ALA A 96 11.52 -11.43 -15.97
C ALA A 96 12.85 -11.41 -16.75
N GLN A 97 13.87 -10.71 -16.25
CA GLN A 97 15.19 -10.70 -16.85
C GLN A 97 15.90 -12.05 -16.71
N VAL A 98 15.69 -12.75 -15.60
CA VAL A 98 16.28 -14.07 -15.35
C VAL A 98 15.51 -15.17 -16.06
N CYS A 99 14.20 -14.98 -16.25
CA CYS A 99 13.31 -15.94 -16.90
C CYS A 99 12.71 -15.33 -18.18
N PRO A 100 13.51 -15.14 -19.22
CA PRO A 100 13.02 -14.54 -20.47
C PRO A 100 12.01 -15.40 -21.22
#